data_3ccd08235dcc730b0441c64e7810e7f8
#
_entry.id   3ccd08235dcc730b0441c64e7810e7f8
#
_cell.length_a   1.000
_cell.length_b   1.000
_cell.length_c   1.000
_cell.angle_alpha   90.00
_cell.angle_beta   90.00
_cell.angle_gamma   90.00
#
_symmetry.space_group_name_H-M   'P 1'
#
loop_
_entity.id
_entity.type
_entity.pdbx_description
1 polymer ?
#
loop_
_entity_poly.entity_id
_entity_poly.type
_entity_poly.pdbx_seq_one_letter_code
_entity_poly.pdbx_strand_id
1 'polypeptide(L)'
;MRSHAEPFEFHATLSHLDEGLESLHESVQRLRESTGRGQDDRNLMHFEIALAEIGANVLTHGRPSGNDPPVEYRLWLDDDTVHALLVDGGPAVDEVLSRTMPDPSSEEGRGLPMARWLLDELLYKRDGEVNRWRLVKRL
;
A
#
# COMPACT_ATOMS: atom_id res chain seq x y z
N MET A 1 -17.24 -15.81 25.48
CA MET A 1 -17.53 -15.81 24.06
C MET A 1 -16.85 -14.63 23.37
N ARG A 2 -16.27 -14.92 22.30
CA ARG A 2 -15.59 -13.88 21.56
C ARG A 2 -16.59 -12.93 20.88
N SER A 3 -16.38 -11.65 21.06
CA SER A 3 -17.18 -10.67 20.39
C SER A 3 -16.88 -10.72 18.88
N HIS A 4 -17.92 -10.73 18.08
CA HIS A 4 -17.76 -10.61 16.64
C HIS A 4 -17.66 -9.12 16.30
N ALA A 5 -16.48 -8.56 16.51
CA ALA A 5 -16.22 -7.23 16.01
C ALA A 5 -16.43 -7.27 14.49
N GLU A 6 -17.07 -6.27 13.95
CA GLU A 6 -17.22 -6.18 12.52
C GLU A 6 -15.84 -6.17 11.87
N PRO A 7 -15.65 -6.88 10.73
CA PRO A 7 -14.37 -6.84 10.05
C PRO A 7 -14.03 -5.42 9.64
N PHE A 8 -12.79 -5.03 9.90
CA PHE A 8 -12.34 -3.72 9.49
C PHE A 8 -12.17 -3.71 7.97
N GLU A 9 -12.70 -2.68 7.34
CA GLU A 9 -12.54 -2.48 5.91
C GLU A 9 -12.60 -1.00 5.59
N PHE A 10 -11.72 -0.55 4.71
CA PHE A 10 -11.65 0.84 4.26
C PHE A 10 -11.50 0.85 2.74
N HIS A 11 -12.25 1.71 2.07
CA HIS A 11 -12.18 1.90 0.62
C HIS A 11 -11.99 3.36 0.30
N ALA A 12 -11.18 3.66 -0.70
CA ALA A 12 -11.02 5.02 -1.20
C ALA A 12 -10.62 4.99 -2.66
N THR A 13 -10.91 6.09 -3.34
CA THR A 13 -10.45 6.34 -4.70
C THR A 13 -9.46 7.48 -4.63
N LEU A 14 -8.24 7.25 -5.11
CA LEU A 14 -7.13 8.17 -4.95
C LEU A 14 -6.76 8.79 -6.29
N SER A 15 -6.74 10.11 -6.36
CA SER A 15 -6.48 10.83 -7.61
C SER A 15 -5.21 11.69 -7.58
N HIS A 16 -4.86 12.21 -6.43
CA HIS A 16 -3.73 13.12 -6.27
C HIS A 16 -2.78 12.61 -5.21
N LEU A 17 -1.49 12.92 -5.36
CA LEU A 17 -0.45 12.42 -4.47
C LEU A 17 -0.70 12.84 -3.01
N ASP A 18 -0.86 14.13 -2.77
CA ASP A 18 -0.98 14.63 -1.40
C ASP A 18 -2.24 14.11 -0.72
N GLU A 19 -3.38 14.26 -1.38
CA GLU A 19 -4.66 13.78 -0.84
C GLU A 19 -4.68 12.27 -0.72
N GLY A 20 -4.07 11.57 -1.67
CA GLY A 20 -3.98 10.12 -1.62
C GLY A 20 -3.17 9.63 -0.45
N LEU A 21 -2.01 10.25 -0.19
CA LEU A 21 -1.19 9.88 0.96
C LEU A 21 -1.90 10.16 2.28
N GLU A 22 -2.66 11.25 2.36
CA GLU A 22 -3.49 11.52 3.53
C GLU A 22 -4.55 10.45 3.74
N SER A 23 -5.18 10.00 2.67
CA SER A 23 -6.19 8.93 2.75
C SER A 23 -5.57 7.61 3.21
N LEU A 24 -4.37 7.29 2.73
CA LEU A 24 -3.66 6.09 3.19
C LEU A 24 -3.35 6.20 4.68
N HIS A 25 -2.85 7.33 5.12
CA HIS A 25 -2.57 7.56 6.53
C HIS A 25 -3.83 7.43 7.37
N GLU A 26 -4.92 8.07 6.95
CA GLU A 26 -6.19 8.00 7.67
C GLU A 26 -6.69 6.57 7.80
N SER A 27 -6.54 5.78 6.73
CA SER A 27 -6.99 4.38 6.76
C SER A 27 -6.26 3.59 7.84
N VAL A 28 -4.96 3.83 8.01
CA VAL A 28 -4.17 3.15 9.03
C VAL A 28 -4.56 3.65 10.42
N GLN A 29 -4.86 4.95 10.57
CA GLN A 29 -5.31 5.47 11.86
C GLN A 29 -6.65 4.84 12.27
N ARG A 30 -7.57 4.67 11.33
CA ARG A 30 -8.83 3.98 11.60
C ARG A 30 -8.61 2.52 11.98
N LEU A 31 -7.65 1.88 11.35
CA LEU A 31 -7.27 0.51 11.72
C LEU A 31 -6.73 0.46 13.15
N ARG A 32 -5.88 1.42 13.53
CA ARG A 32 -5.38 1.51 14.91
C ARG A 32 -6.52 1.65 15.91
N GLU A 33 -7.45 2.53 15.64
CA GLU A 33 -8.62 2.73 16.50
C GLU A 33 -9.47 1.46 16.62
N SER A 34 -9.69 0.80 15.49
CA SER A 34 -10.49 -0.42 15.44
C SER A 34 -9.86 -1.57 16.20
N THR A 35 -8.56 -1.66 16.21
CA THR A 35 -7.83 -2.78 16.83
C THR A 35 -7.28 -2.47 18.21
N GLY A 36 -7.34 -1.21 18.62
CA GLY A 36 -6.71 -0.78 19.87
C GLY A 36 -5.20 -0.72 19.82
N ARG A 37 -4.61 -0.82 18.64
CA ARG A 37 -3.15 -0.79 18.50
C ARG A 37 -2.64 0.65 18.54
N GLY A 38 -1.58 0.89 19.31
CA GLY A 38 -1.02 2.22 19.48
C GLY A 38 -0.06 2.62 18.38
N GLN A 39 0.43 3.85 18.49
CA GLN A 39 1.42 4.38 17.53
C GLN A 39 2.76 3.66 17.63
N ASP A 40 3.02 2.98 18.73
CA ASP A 40 4.24 2.22 18.96
C ASP A 40 4.17 0.77 18.49
N ASP A 41 3.06 0.35 17.91
CA ASP A 41 2.97 -0.99 17.33
C ASP A 41 3.92 -1.07 16.13
N ARG A 42 4.99 -1.84 16.28
CA ARG A 42 6.06 -1.89 15.28
C ARG A 42 5.60 -2.45 13.95
N ASN A 43 4.83 -3.53 13.98
CA ASN A 43 4.40 -4.17 12.73
C ASN A 43 3.46 -3.27 11.94
N LEU A 44 2.56 -2.60 12.64
CA LEU A 44 1.66 -1.68 11.97
C LEU A 44 2.41 -0.44 11.46
N MET A 45 3.42 0.01 12.17
CA MET A 45 4.29 1.10 11.71
C MET A 45 5.03 0.70 10.43
N HIS A 46 5.59 -0.52 10.39
CA HIS A 46 6.26 -1.04 9.20
C HIS A 46 5.30 -1.11 8.02
N PHE A 47 4.07 -1.56 8.27
CA PHE A 47 3.05 -1.61 7.24
C PHE A 47 2.74 -0.21 6.70
N GLU A 48 2.60 0.76 7.58
CA GLU A 48 2.27 2.12 7.18
C GLU A 48 3.39 2.74 6.33
N ILE A 49 4.64 2.52 6.71
CA ILE A 49 5.79 2.99 5.93
C ILE A 49 5.77 2.38 4.53
N ALA A 50 5.59 1.07 4.46
CA ALA A 50 5.54 0.38 3.17
C ALA A 50 4.36 0.86 2.32
N LEU A 51 3.20 1.05 2.94
CA LEU A 51 2.01 1.53 2.25
C LEU A 51 2.24 2.92 1.67
N ALA A 52 2.89 3.81 2.42
CA ALA A 52 3.19 5.15 1.95
C ALA A 52 4.14 5.12 0.75
N GLU A 53 5.15 4.24 0.80
CA GLU A 53 6.12 4.12 -0.30
C GLU A 53 5.46 3.57 -1.58
N ILE A 54 4.69 2.49 -1.45
CA ILE A 54 3.99 1.91 -2.59
C ILE A 54 2.93 2.89 -3.10
N GLY A 55 2.18 3.51 -2.19
CA GLY A 55 1.15 4.48 -2.55
C GLY A 55 1.72 5.67 -3.31
N ALA A 56 2.85 6.21 -2.86
CA ALA A 56 3.51 7.32 -3.54
C ALA A 56 3.94 6.90 -4.96
N ASN A 57 4.51 5.71 -5.10
CA ASN A 57 4.89 5.20 -6.42
C ASN A 57 3.68 5.03 -7.33
N VAL A 58 2.62 4.45 -6.83
CA VAL A 58 1.40 4.21 -7.61
C VAL A 58 0.76 5.54 -8.03
N LEU A 59 0.67 6.49 -7.11
CA LEU A 59 0.05 7.78 -7.41
C LEU A 59 0.91 8.63 -8.35
N THR A 60 2.22 8.44 -8.32
CA THR A 60 3.14 9.18 -9.20
C THR A 60 3.22 8.53 -10.58
N HIS A 61 3.38 7.21 -10.65
CA HIS A 61 3.66 6.48 -11.89
C HIS A 61 2.46 5.75 -12.47
N GLY A 62 1.45 5.45 -11.66
CA GLY A 62 0.23 4.79 -12.11
C GLY A 62 -0.76 5.72 -12.79
N ARG A 63 -0.52 7.03 -12.71
CA ARG A 63 -1.34 8.06 -13.36
C ARG A 63 -0.44 9.09 -14.02
N PRO A 64 0.32 8.70 -15.06
CA PRO A 64 1.26 9.62 -15.70
C PRO A 64 0.57 10.79 -16.41
N SER A 65 -0.70 10.67 -16.75
CA SER A 65 -1.50 11.74 -17.31
C SER A 65 -2.59 12.14 -16.32
N GLY A 66 -2.93 13.41 -16.25
CA GLY A 66 -4.01 13.87 -15.38
C GLY A 66 -5.38 13.30 -15.72
N ASN A 67 -5.50 12.68 -16.88
CA ASN A 67 -6.77 12.07 -17.34
C ASN A 67 -6.84 10.57 -17.08
N ASP A 68 -5.81 10.00 -16.47
CA ASP A 68 -5.82 8.58 -16.16
C ASP A 68 -6.86 8.27 -15.08
N PRO A 69 -7.42 7.05 -15.07
CA PRO A 69 -8.37 6.66 -14.03
C PRO A 69 -7.74 6.78 -12.65
N PRO A 70 -8.54 7.13 -11.64
CA PRO A 70 -8.02 7.17 -10.27
C PRO A 70 -7.61 5.79 -9.79
N VAL A 71 -6.76 5.77 -8.76
CA VAL A 71 -6.29 4.55 -8.13
C VAL A 71 -7.37 4.04 -7.17
N GLU A 72 -7.73 2.79 -7.28
CA GLU A 72 -8.63 2.16 -6.33
C GLU A 72 -7.82 1.61 -5.17
N TYR A 73 -8.25 1.90 -3.96
CA TYR A 73 -7.55 1.49 -2.75
C TYR A 73 -8.50 0.79 -1.78
N ARG A 74 -8.02 -0.31 -1.22
CA ARG A 74 -8.77 -1.06 -0.22
C ARG A 74 -7.82 -1.55 0.86
N LEU A 75 -8.24 -1.40 2.13
CA LEU A 75 -7.52 -1.88 3.30
C LEU A 75 -8.46 -2.76 4.11
N TRP A 76 -8.01 -3.93 4.52
CA TRP A 76 -8.83 -4.79 5.38
C TRP A 76 -7.98 -5.61 6.32
N LEU A 77 -8.59 -6.02 7.41
CA LEU A 77 -7.98 -6.88 8.41
C LEU A 77 -8.64 -8.25 8.38
N ASP A 78 -7.83 -9.29 8.32
CA ASP A 78 -8.27 -10.68 8.34
C ASP A 78 -7.50 -11.37 9.46
N ASP A 79 -8.20 -11.68 10.56
CA ASP A 79 -7.58 -12.12 11.81
C ASP A 79 -6.54 -11.07 12.26
N ASP A 80 -5.28 -11.43 12.34
CA ASP A 80 -4.21 -10.51 12.72
C ASP A 80 -3.37 -10.07 11.52
N THR A 81 -3.90 -10.24 10.31
CA THR A 81 -3.16 -9.90 9.09
C THR A 81 -3.84 -8.73 8.38
N VAL A 82 -3.07 -7.67 8.15
CA VAL A 82 -3.56 -6.52 7.41
C VAL A 82 -3.18 -6.66 5.94
N HIS A 83 -4.15 -6.34 5.09
CA HIS A 83 -4.00 -6.39 3.64
C HIS A 83 -4.34 -5.03 3.04
N ALA A 84 -3.53 -4.60 2.09
CA ALA A 84 -3.87 -3.44 1.27
C ALA A 84 -3.83 -3.84 -0.19
N LEU A 85 -4.74 -3.29 -0.98
CA LEU A 85 -4.79 -3.49 -2.41
C LEU A 85 -4.85 -2.12 -3.09
N LEU A 86 -3.94 -1.90 -4.03
CA LEU A 86 -3.92 -0.71 -4.86
C LEU A 86 -4.03 -1.17 -6.31
N VAL A 87 -4.97 -0.59 -7.04
CA VAL A 87 -5.18 -0.92 -8.45
C VAL A 87 -5.05 0.35 -9.28
N ASP A 88 -4.13 0.34 -10.24
CA ASP A 88 -3.93 1.49 -11.13
C ASP A 88 -3.93 1.05 -12.59
N GLY A 89 -4.19 2.02 -13.48
CA GLY A 89 -4.22 1.79 -14.92
C GLY A 89 -2.96 2.23 -15.65
N GLY A 90 -1.87 2.43 -14.91
CA GLY A 90 -0.61 2.88 -15.49
C GLY A 90 0.16 1.78 -16.19
N PRO A 91 1.38 2.09 -16.65
CA PRO A 91 2.21 1.11 -17.34
C PRO A 91 2.66 -0.01 -16.42
N ALA A 92 3.01 -1.14 -17.01
CA ALA A 92 3.55 -2.28 -16.27
C ALA A 92 4.88 -1.91 -15.62
N VAL A 93 5.11 -2.44 -14.41
CA VAL A 93 6.31 -2.10 -13.62
C VAL A 93 7.13 -3.33 -13.26
N ASP A 94 7.06 -4.37 -14.06
CA ASP A 94 7.76 -5.64 -13.80
C ASP A 94 9.24 -5.44 -13.55
N GLU A 95 9.87 -4.55 -14.32
CA GLU A 95 11.30 -4.28 -14.17
C GLU A 95 11.65 -3.76 -12.79
N VAL A 96 10.75 -2.97 -12.19
CA VAL A 96 11.01 -2.37 -10.88
C VAL A 96 11.05 -3.45 -9.80
N LEU A 97 10.17 -4.44 -9.90
CA LEU A 97 10.12 -5.52 -8.92
C LEU A 97 11.25 -6.52 -9.10
N SER A 98 11.76 -6.67 -10.30
CA SER A 98 12.86 -7.61 -10.58
C SER A 98 14.23 -7.03 -10.22
N ARG A 99 14.32 -5.74 -9.94
CA ARG A 99 15.58 -5.12 -9.57
C ARG A 99 16.05 -5.58 -8.20
N THR A 100 17.35 -5.83 -8.10
CA THR A 100 18.02 -5.94 -6.82
C THR A 100 18.16 -4.53 -6.24
N MET A 101 18.82 -4.40 -5.09
CA MET A 101 19.01 -3.09 -4.48
C MET A 101 19.60 -2.11 -5.49
N PRO A 102 19.03 -0.91 -5.62
CA PRO A 102 19.56 0.09 -6.53
C PRO A 102 20.92 0.60 -6.05
N ASP A 103 21.60 1.31 -6.96
CA ASP A 103 22.84 1.99 -6.64
C ASP A 103 22.64 2.86 -5.38
N PRO A 104 23.54 2.78 -4.39
CA PRO A 104 23.43 3.61 -3.20
C PRO A 104 23.36 5.11 -3.46
N SER A 105 23.87 5.58 -4.60
CA SER A 105 23.81 6.99 -4.95
C SER A 105 22.46 7.41 -5.55
N SER A 106 21.60 6.46 -5.88
CA SER A 106 20.30 6.73 -6.47
C SER A 106 19.24 6.79 -5.38
N GLU A 107 18.43 7.84 -5.41
CA GLU A 107 17.28 7.95 -4.51
C GLU A 107 16.05 7.26 -5.08
N GLU A 108 16.03 7.06 -6.39
CA GLU A 108 14.92 6.43 -7.05
C GLU A 108 14.96 4.91 -6.90
N GLY A 109 13.79 4.30 -6.79
CA GLY A 109 13.64 2.86 -6.74
C GLY A 109 13.95 2.22 -5.39
N ARG A 110 14.31 3.01 -4.38
CA ARG A 110 14.59 2.47 -3.03
C ARG A 110 13.33 2.12 -2.26
N GLY A 111 12.22 2.80 -2.57
CA GLY A 111 10.97 2.58 -1.87
C GLY A 111 10.45 1.16 -2.03
N LEU A 112 10.53 0.60 -3.24
CA LEU A 112 10.04 -0.77 -3.48
C LEU A 112 10.85 -1.83 -2.75
N PRO A 113 12.20 -1.84 -2.82
CA PRO A 113 12.97 -2.80 -2.04
C PRO A 113 12.75 -2.67 -0.54
N MET A 114 12.63 -1.45 -0.03
CA MET A 114 12.38 -1.21 1.39
C MET A 114 11.01 -1.73 1.79
N ALA A 115 9.98 -1.45 0.98
CA ALA A 115 8.63 -1.91 1.25
C ALA A 115 8.57 -3.45 1.29
N ARG A 116 9.23 -4.13 0.35
CA ARG A 116 9.29 -5.58 0.34
C ARG A 116 9.92 -6.13 1.62
N TRP A 117 10.91 -5.42 2.13
CA TRP A 117 11.60 -5.84 3.35
C TRP A 117 10.76 -5.63 4.60
N LEU A 118 9.94 -4.57 4.62
CA LEU A 118 9.09 -4.25 5.75
C LEU A 118 7.81 -5.08 5.82
N LEU A 119 7.39 -5.67 4.70
CA LEU A 119 6.16 -6.44 4.59
C LEU A 119 6.43 -7.93 4.68
N ASP A 120 5.40 -8.70 5.03
CA ASP A 120 5.48 -10.15 4.93
C ASP A 120 5.37 -10.59 3.47
N GLU A 121 4.52 -9.91 2.70
CA GLU A 121 4.40 -10.13 1.26
C GLU A 121 4.12 -8.82 0.55
N LEU A 122 4.74 -8.67 -0.60
CA LEU A 122 4.40 -7.62 -1.56
C LEU A 122 4.21 -8.32 -2.90
N LEU A 123 2.98 -8.32 -3.37
CA LEU A 123 2.60 -9.01 -4.60
C LEU A 123 2.22 -7.96 -5.65
N TYR A 124 2.76 -8.14 -6.84
CA TYR A 124 2.41 -7.32 -7.99
C TYR A 124 1.90 -8.22 -9.09
N LYS A 125 0.79 -7.83 -9.70
CA LYS A 125 0.23 -8.56 -10.83
C LYS A 125 -0.30 -7.59 -11.87
N ARG A 126 0.10 -7.80 -13.10
CA ARG A 126 -0.48 -7.11 -14.25
C ARG A 126 -1.64 -7.95 -14.78
N ASP A 127 -2.81 -7.38 -14.80
CA ASP A 127 -4.03 -8.06 -15.24
C ASP A 127 -4.71 -7.18 -16.30
N GLY A 128 -4.50 -7.53 -17.56
CA GLY A 128 -4.99 -6.71 -18.67
C GLY A 128 -4.30 -5.36 -18.69
N GLU A 129 -5.04 -4.30 -18.50
CA GLU A 129 -4.53 -2.93 -18.51
C GLU A 129 -4.35 -2.35 -17.11
N VAL A 130 -4.48 -3.17 -16.08
CA VAL A 130 -4.36 -2.68 -14.70
C VAL A 130 -3.23 -3.37 -13.97
N ASN A 131 -2.62 -2.62 -13.06
CA ASN A 131 -1.64 -3.12 -12.12
C ASN A 131 -2.32 -3.33 -10.77
N ARG A 132 -2.07 -4.47 -10.16
CA ARG A 132 -2.57 -4.77 -8.83
C ARG A 132 -1.42 -4.94 -7.87
N TRP A 133 -1.42 -4.17 -6.81
CA TRP A 133 -0.40 -4.20 -5.78
C TRP A 133 -1.05 -4.67 -4.49
N ARG A 134 -0.57 -5.76 -3.95
CA ARG A 134 -1.09 -6.27 -2.69
C ARG A 134 0.01 -6.29 -1.64
N LEU A 135 -0.27 -5.65 -0.51
CA LEU A 135 0.64 -5.56 0.62
C LEU A 135 0.05 -6.37 1.77
N VAL A 136 0.87 -7.21 2.38
CA VAL A 136 0.40 -8.10 3.46
C VAL A 136 1.37 -8.00 4.63
N LYS A 137 0.82 -7.79 5.82
CA LYS A 137 1.61 -7.73 7.05
C LYS A 137 0.85 -8.38 8.20
N ARG A 138 1.49 -9.33 8.83
CA ARG A 138 0.98 -9.92 10.06
C ARG A 138 1.27 -8.98 11.23
N LEU A 139 0.25 -8.73 12.02
CA LEU A 139 0.36 -7.83 13.18
C LEU A 139 0.66 -8.56 14.47
#